data_9a0a9e7127c9e12d8fc71cd79eefc9a5
#
_entry.id   9a0a9e7127c9e12d8fc71cd79eefc9a5
#
_cell.length_a   1.000
_cell.length_b   1.000
_cell.length_c   1.000
_cell.angle_alpha   90.00
_cell.angle_beta   90.00
_cell.angle_gamma   90.00
#
_symmetry.space_group_name_H-M   'P 1'
#
loop_
_entity.id
_entity.type
_entity.pdbx_description
1 polymer ?
#
loop_
_entity_poly.entity_id
_entity_poly.type
_entity_poly.pdbx_seq_one_letter_code
_entity_poly.pdbx_strand_id
1 'polypeptide(L)'
;MTRSLEDEIRSTADHFPEGQIESLAALFAKAPDAAAASGLVSALPLPLLRKQASDLAAAWGAAGAPVGGTGIALALRAAGATARAIRGEMTVEPVWTGPATAEMTVRLTKAALLEVIGLAQHRLILVSYAAYKVADLVEALIAAKGRGVDIRFVLETAEGSKGALSFDASAAFSALVGQARFYVWPAEQRPQGGKLHVKAAIADERAALVTSANLTGAALSENMELGLLVKGGSVPRRLSRHFMSLIDDGVLESV
;
A
#
# COMPACT_ATOMS: atom_id res chain seq x y z
N MET A 1 23.70 16.33 -13.27
CA MET A 1 23.30 15.30 -14.24
C MET A 1 21.92 15.65 -14.74
N THR A 2 21.73 15.81 -16.04
CA THR A 2 20.42 16.02 -16.65
C THR A 2 19.65 14.70 -16.55
N ARG A 3 18.40 14.74 -16.09
CA ARG A 3 17.52 13.55 -16.07
C ARG A 3 17.21 13.09 -17.50
N SER A 4 16.86 11.81 -17.67
CA SER A 4 16.38 11.32 -18.97
C SER A 4 15.05 12.00 -19.34
N LEU A 5 14.70 11.97 -20.62
CA LEU A 5 13.39 12.50 -21.07
C LEU A 5 12.22 11.75 -20.40
N GLU A 6 12.34 10.45 -20.26
CA GLU A 6 11.33 9.61 -19.61
C GLU A 6 11.19 9.97 -18.12
N ASP A 7 12.31 10.26 -17.44
CA ASP A 7 12.28 10.65 -16.02
C ASP A 7 11.68 12.05 -15.83
N GLU A 8 11.92 12.98 -16.75
CA GLU A 8 11.29 14.31 -16.70
C GLU A 8 9.79 14.23 -16.99
N ILE A 9 9.36 13.41 -17.95
CA ILE A 9 7.93 13.16 -18.23
C ILE A 9 7.25 12.54 -17.02
N ARG A 10 7.86 11.52 -16.40
CA ARG A 10 7.35 10.87 -15.19
C ARG A 10 7.25 11.87 -14.04
N SER A 11 8.31 12.60 -13.76
CA SER A 11 8.34 13.63 -12.72
C SER A 11 7.25 14.68 -12.91
N THR A 12 7.01 15.10 -14.15
CA THR A 12 5.91 16.03 -14.49
C THR A 12 4.55 15.42 -14.16
N ALA A 13 4.32 14.17 -14.54
CA ALA A 13 3.07 13.46 -14.28
C ALA A 13 2.81 13.25 -12.77
N ASP A 14 3.86 13.05 -11.99
CA ASP A 14 3.74 12.82 -10.54
C ASP A 14 3.48 14.09 -9.73
N HIS A 15 3.99 15.24 -10.16
CA HIS A 15 3.99 16.45 -9.35
C HIS A 15 3.01 17.54 -9.82
N PHE A 16 2.55 17.48 -11.07
CA PHE A 16 1.71 18.54 -11.63
C PHE A 16 0.24 18.14 -11.77
N PRO A 17 -0.70 19.07 -11.46
CA PRO A 17 -2.13 18.87 -11.72
C PRO A 17 -2.42 18.78 -13.23
N GLU A 18 -3.56 18.16 -13.56
CA GLU A 18 -3.98 17.93 -14.95
C GLU A 18 -3.93 19.18 -15.83
N GLY A 19 -4.49 20.30 -15.38
CA GLY A 19 -4.51 21.54 -16.16
C GLY A 19 -3.10 22.09 -16.45
N GLN A 20 -2.12 21.81 -15.57
CA GLN A 20 -0.73 22.21 -15.78
C GLN A 20 0.00 21.25 -16.73
N ILE A 21 -0.27 19.95 -16.65
CA ILE A 21 0.21 18.95 -17.61
C ILE A 21 -0.34 19.27 -19.01
N GLU A 22 -1.62 19.64 -19.13
CA GLU A 22 -2.22 20.03 -20.40
C GLU A 22 -1.57 21.32 -20.96
N SER A 23 -1.27 22.29 -20.11
CA SER A 23 -0.56 23.52 -20.52
C SER A 23 0.83 23.22 -21.08
N LEU A 24 1.58 22.30 -20.45
CA LEU A 24 2.87 21.83 -20.96
C LEU A 24 2.70 21.06 -22.28
N ALA A 25 1.77 20.12 -22.33
CA ALA A 25 1.49 19.33 -23.53
C ALA A 25 1.10 20.24 -24.72
N ALA A 26 0.26 21.24 -24.50
CA ALA A 26 -0.15 22.21 -25.53
C ALA A 26 1.05 23.07 -26.04
N LEU A 27 2.00 23.40 -25.17
CA LEU A 27 3.24 24.08 -25.56
C LEU A 27 4.10 23.17 -26.45
N PHE A 28 4.38 21.95 -25.99
CA PHE A 28 5.21 21.01 -26.74
C PHE A 28 4.58 20.62 -28.08
N ALA A 29 3.25 20.45 -28.14
CA ALA A 29 2.56 20.14 -29.41
C ALA A 29 2.78 21.17 -30.53
N LYS A 30 3.11 22.42 -30.17
CA LYS A 30 3.38 23.51 -31.13
C LYS A 30 4.85 23.58 -31.57
N ALA A 31 5.73 22.84 -30.87
CA ALA A 31 7.16 22.90 -31.12
C ALA A 31 7.59 21.76 -32.07
N PRO A 32 8.24 22.04 -33.21
CA PRO A 32 8.78 20.99 -34.08
C PRO A 32 9.98 20.26 -33.44
N ASP A 33 10.74 20.94 -32.59
CA ASP A 33 11.93 20.43 -31.92
C ASP A 33 12.14 21.08 -30.53
N ALA A 34 13.14 20.60 -29.80
CA ALA A 34 13.47 21.06 -28.45
C ALA A 34 13.88 22.55 -28.40
N ALA A 35 14.56 23.07 -29.44
CA ALA A 35 14.95 24.45 -29.48
C ALA A 35 13.75 25.39 -29.63
N ALA A 36 12.80 25.03 -30.49
CA ALA A 36 11.54 25.74 -30.64
C ALA A 36 10.71 25.69 -29.35
N ALA A 37 10.65 24.51 -28.63
CA ALA A 37 10.00 24.41 -27.36
C ALA A 37 10.58 25.35 -26.31
N SER A 38 11.92 25.45 -26.22
CA SER A 38 12.61 26.38 -25.32
C SER A 38 12.22 27.84 -25.58
N GLY A 39 12.02 28.24 -26.84
CA GLY A 39 11.56 29.57 -27.22
C GLY A 39 10.14 29.91 -26.74
N LEU A 40 9.28 28.90 -26.54
CA LEU A 40 7.88 29.09 -26.12
C LEU A 40 7.70 29.12 -24.59
N VAL A 41 8.73 28.79 -23.82
CA VAL A 41 8.63 28.64 -22.34
C VAL A 41 8.16 29.94 -21.66
N SER A 42 8.57 31.09 -22.14
CA SER A 42 8.19 32.39 -21.56
C SER A 42 6.68 32.67 -21.60
N ALA A 43 5.94 32.01 -22.47
CA ALA A 43 4.49 32.14 -22.60
C ALA A 43 3.72 31.45 -21.45
N LEU A 44 4.37 30.58 -20.66
CA LEU A 44 3.72 29.92 -19.54
C LEU A 44 3.56 30.88 -18.34
N PRO A 45 2.39 30.86 -17.67
CA PRO A 45 2.07 31.86 -16.64
C PRO A 45 2.87 31.69 -15.35
N LEU A 46 3.20 30.45 -14.98
CA LEU A 46 3.80 30.13 -13.68
C LEU A 46 5.30 29.87 -13.78
N PRO A 47 6.14 30.44 -12.87
CA PRO A 47 7.58 30.20 -12.85
C PRO A 47 7.95 28.71 -12.78
N LEU A 48 7.20 27.92 -11.98
CA LEU A 48 7.42 26.48 -11.84
C LEU A 48 7.17 25.73 -13.15
N LEU A 49 6.10 26.11 -13.89
CA LEU A 49 5.82 25.52 -15.22
C LEU A 49 6.90 25.88 -16.23
N ARG A 50 7.40 27.13 -16.19
CA ARG A 50 8.52 27.56 -17.05
C ARG A 50 9.78 26.73 -16.78
N LYS A 51 10.11 26.54 -15.51
CA LYS A 51 11.24 25.69 -15.14
C LYS A 51 11.06 24.26 -15.67
N GLN A 52 9.90 23.65 -15.43
CA GLN A 52 9.62 22.29 -15.88
C GLN A 52 9.64 22.15 -17.40
N ALA A 53 9.10 23.14 -18.14
CA ALA A 53 9.16 23.16 -19.60
C ALA A 53 10.61 23.27 -20.11
N SER A 54 11.45 24.06 -19.45
CA SER A 54 12.88 24.17 -19.77
C SER A 54 13.61 22.85 -19.53
N ASP A 55 13.36 22.20 -18.41
CA ASP A 55 13.97 20.91 -18.06
C ASP A 55 13.55 19.82 -19.07
N LEU A 56 12.26 19.75 -19.43
CA LEU A 56 11.74 18.85 -20.46
C LEU A 56 12.35 19.11 -21.84
N ALA A 57 12.45 20.39 -22.25
CA ALA A 57 13.05 20.75 -23.55
C ALA A 57 14.54 20.38 -23.60
N ALA A 58 15.27 20.61 -22.51
CA ALA A 58 16.67 20.22 -22.38
C ALA A 58 16.85 18.69 -22.43
N ALA A 59 16.02 17.95 -21.71
CA ALA A 59 16.04 16.48 -21.74
C ALA A 59 15.66 15.92 -23.12
N TRP A 60 14.68 16.54 -23.82
CA TRP A 60 14.30 16.18 -25.18
C TRP A 60 15.46 16.41 -26.17
N GLY A 61 16.12 17.56 -26.09
CA GLY A 61 17.27 17.85 -26.93
C GLY A 61 18.44 16.90 -26.70
N ALA A 62 18.69 16.54 -25.42
CA ALA A 62 19.77 15.60 -25.06
C ALA A 62 19.47 14.15 -25.46
N ALA A 63 18.20 13.76 -25.51
CA ALA A 63 17.80 12.40 -25.88
C ALA A 63 18.08 12.09 -27.37
N GLY A 64 18.17 13.11 -28.25
CA GLY A 64 18.36 12.90 -29.68
C GLY A 64 17.29 12.04 -30.35
N ALA A 65 16.16 11.82 -29.66
CA ALA A 65 15.11 10.93 -30.10
C ALA A 65 14.38 11.53 -31.32
N PRO A 66 14.02 10.72 -32.33
CA PRO A 66 13.26 11.20 -33.50
C PRO A 66 11.79 11.42 -33.17
N VAL A 67 11.51 12.03 -32.03
CA VAL A 67 10.16 12.27 -31.50
C VAL A 67 9.86 13.76 -31.65
N GLY A 68 8.83 14.11 -32.41
CA GLY A 68 8.35 15.49 -32.53
C GLY A 68 7.59 15.94 -31.27
N GLY A 69 7.36 17.26 -31.14
CA GLY A 69 6.66 17.84 -29.98
C GLY A 69 5.27 17.29 -29.74
N THR A 70 4.56 16.85 -30.77
CA THR A 70 3.28 16.11 -30.61
C THR A 70 3.46 14.79 -29.89
N GLY A 71 4.59 14.09 -30.11
CA GLY A 71 4.91 12.88 -29.36
C GLY A 71 5.20 13.15 -27.89
N ILE A 72 5.95 14.23 -27.59
CA ILE A 72 6.17 14.69 -26.21
C ILE A 72 4.84 15.04 -25.53
N ALA A 73 3.97 15.76 -26.23
CA ALA A 73 2.65 16.14 -25.72
C ALA A 73 1.77 14.91 -25.41
N LEU A 74 1.79 13.90 -26.29
CA LEU A 74 1.06 12.65 -26.07
C LEU A 74 1.62 11.89 -24.87
N ALA A 75 2.95 11.82 -24.75
CA ALA A 75 3.61 11.16 -23.62
C ALA A 75 3.28 11.84 -22.29
N LEU A 76 3.25 13.16 -22.22
CA LEU A 76 2.84 13.92 -21.04
C LEU A 76 1.39 13.63 -20.64
N ARG A 77 0.46 13.64 -21.62
CA ARG A 77 -0.95 13.33 -21.38
C ARG A 77 -1.15 11.89 -20.90
N ALA A 78 -0.50 10.94 -21.56
CA ALA A 78 -0.57 9.52 -21.21
C ALA A 78 -0.01 9.27 -19.81
N ALA A 79 1.16 9.80 -19.49
CA ALA A 79 1.77 9.68 -18.17
C ALA A 79 0.90 10.34 -17.09
N GLY A 80 0.35 11.53 -17.34
CA GLY A 80 -0.56 12.23 -16.44
C GLY A 80 -1.86 11.48 -16.19
N ALA A 81 -2.46 10.89 -17.23
CA ALA A 81 -3.64 10.07 -17.11
C ALA A 81 -3.38 8.80 -16.28
N THR A 82 -2.25 8.11 -16.54
CA THR A 82 -1.81 6.94 -15.78
C THR A 82 -1.56 7.28 -14.31
N ALA A 83 -0.83 8.36 -14.03
CA ALA A 83 -0.55 8.81 -12.67
C ALA A 83 -1.83 9.18 -11.90
N ARG A 84 -2.83 9.78 -12.57
CA ARG A 84 -4.14 10.06 -11.98
C ARG A 84 -4.94 8.79 -11.68
N ALA A 85 -4.97 7.86 -12.62
CA ALA A 85 -5.65 6.58 -12.42
C ALA A 85 -5.07 5.85 -11.21
N ILE A 86 -3.73 5.75 -11.13
CA ILE A 86 -3.04 5.12 -9.99
C ILE A 86 -3.35 5.85 -8.67
N ARG A 87 -3.33 7.19 -8.65
CA ARG A 87 -3.65 8.00 -7.46
C ARG A 87 -5.11 7.89 -7.05
N GLY A 88 -6.03 7.87 -8.02
CA GLY A 88 -7.46 7.71 -7.77
C GLY A 88 -7.84 6.30 -7.30
N GLU A 89 -7.02 5.30 -7.65
CA GLU A 89 -7.24 3.91 -7.26
C GLU A 89 -6.61 3.54 -5.90
N MET A 90 -5.73 4.38 -5.35
CA MET A 90 -5.01 4.08 -4.11
C MET A 90 -5.16 5.19 -3.09
N THR A 91 -5.60 4.83 -1.88
CA THR A 91 -5.53 5.69 -0.70
C THR A 91 -4.58 5.10 0.33
N VAL A 92 -3.83 5.97 1.03
CA VAL A 92 -2.97 5.61 2.16
C VAL A 92 -3.32 6.52 3.31
N GLU A 93 -3.83 5.94 4.39
CA GLU A 93 -4.26 6.66 5.59
C GLU A 93 -3.39 6.24 6.78
N PRO A 94 -2.81 7.20 7.56
CA PRO A 94 -2.15 6.86 8.82
C PRO A 94 -3.17 6.35 9.83
N VAL A 95 -2.76 5.33 10.59
CA VAL A 95 -3.57 4.68 11.62
C VAL A 95 -2.79 4.71 12.92
N TRP A 96 -3.44 5.08 14.01
CA TRP A 96 -2.80 5.32 15.29
C TRP A 96 -3.59 4.74 16.47
N THR A 97 -2.87 4.22 17.45
CA THR A 97 -3.37 3.99 18.81
C THR A 97 -2.47 4.76 19.77
N GLY A 98 -3.03 5.44 20.75
CA GLY A 98 -2.27 6.19 21.74
C GLY A 98 -2.78 7.62 21.90
N PRO A 99 -1.99 8.49 22.59
CA PRO A 99 -2.39 9.88 22.84
C PRO A 99 -2.66 10.64 21.54
N ALA A 100 -3.76 11.39 21.50
CA ALA A 100 -4.11 12.24 20.36
C ALA A 100 -3.49 13.63 20.48
N THR A 101 -3.22 14.29 19.35
CA THR A 101 -2.81 15.68 19.28
C THR A 101 -3.83 16.48 18.48
N ALA A 102 -3.87 17.81 18.70
CA ALA A 102 -4.76 18.70 17.95
C ALA A 102 -4.33 18.87 16.47
N GLU A 103 -3.08 18.54 16.14
CA GLU A 103 -2.50 18.79 14.83
C GLU A 103 -2.81 17.69 13.80
N MET A 104 -3.17 16.49 14.25
CA MET A 104 -3.38 15.35 13.36
C MET A 104 -4.64 14.58 13.74
N THR A 105 -5.61 14.57 12.83
CA THR A 105 -6.74 13.64 12.90
C THR A 105 -6.27 12.29 12.39
N VAL A 106 -6.18 11.31 13.28
CA VAL A 106 -5.78 9.94 12.95
C VAL A 106 -6.93 8.98 13.13
N ARG A 107 -6.90 7.97 12.31
CA ARG A 107 -7.83 6.86 12.40
C ARG A 107 -7.36 5.87 13.46
N LEU A 108 -8.28 5.40 14.31
CA LEU A 108 -7.96 4.40 15.33
C LEU A 108 -7.61 3.05 14.68
N THR A 109 -6.55 2.39 15.17
CA THR A 109 -6.08 1.08 14.69
C THR A 109 -7.20 0.04 14.70
N LYS A 110 -7.99 -0.03 15.78
CA LYS A 110 -9.12 -0.95 15.90
C LYS A 110 -10.18 -0.68 14.81
N ALA A 111 -10.52 0.58 14.56
CA ALA A 111 -11.50 0.94 13.55
C ALA A 111 -11.02 0.57 12.13
N ALA A 112 -9.74 0.80 11.82
CA ALA A 112 -9.14 0.43 10.55
C ALA A 112 -9.12 -1.10 10.36
N LEU A 113 -8.79 -1.86 11.41
CA LEU A 113 -8.81 -3.32 11.37
C LEU A 113 -10.23 -3.85 11.10
N LEU A 114 -11.22 -3.35 11.82
CA LEU A 114 -12.62 -3.74 11.62
C LEU A 114 -13.13 -3.38 10.22
N GLU A 115 -12.69 -2.24 9.67
CA GLU A 115 -13.02 -1.90 8.28
C GLU A 115 -12.42 -2.88 7.30
N VAL A 116 -11.13 -3.24 7.41
CA VAL A 116 -10.51 -4.23 6.51
C VAL A 116 -11.26 -5.56 6.56
N ILE A 117 -11.65 -6.02 7.76
CA ILE A 117 -12.46 -7.23 7.92
C ILE A 117 -13.83 -7.08 7.25
N GLY A 118 -14.47 -5.92 7.41
CA GLY A 118 -15.77 -5.62 6.80
C GLY A 118 -15.71 -5.55 5.27
N LEU A 119 -14.61 -5.06 4.70
CA LEU A 119 -14.40 -4.98 3.24
C LEU A 119 -14.20 -6.35 2.59
N ALA A 120 -13.77 -7.37 3.33
CA ALA A 120 -13.49 -8.69 2.77
C ALA A 120 -14.77 -9.37 2.23
N GLN A 121 -14.71 -9.81 0.96
CA GLN A 121 -15.77 -10.53 0.25
C GLN A 121 -15.35 -11.96 -0.11
N HIS A 122 -14.06 -12.20 -0.37
CA HIS A 122 -13.55 -13.51 -0.81
C HIS A 122 -12.50 -14.07 0.14
N ARG A 123 -11.48 -13.28 0.48
CA ARG A 123 -10.36 -13.73 1.31
C ARG A 123 -9.90 -12.66 2.29
N LEU A 124 -9.64 -13.09 3.51
CA LEU A 124 -9.04 -12.27 4.55
C LEU A 124 -7.80 -12.99 5.10
N ILE A 125 -6.64 -12.34 5.06
CA ILE A 125 -5.41 -12.83 5.68
C ILE A 125 -5.11 -11.95 6.89
N LEU A 126 -4.98 -12.57 8.07
CA LEU A 126 -4.64 -11.91 9.32
C LEU A 126 -3.31 -12.46 9.83
N VAL A 127 -2.33 -11.57 10.01
CA VAL A 127 -0.99 -11.94 10.47
C VAL A 127 -0.71 -11.24 11.79
N SER A 128 -0.28 -11.97 12.83
CA SER A 128 0.08 -11.37 14.09
C SER A 128 1.08 -12.22 14.88
N TYR A 129 1.96 -11.54 15.62
CA TYR A 129 2.84 -12.19 16.60
C TYR A 129 2.07 -12.65 17.83
N ALA A 130 1.17 -11.81 18.36
CA ALA A 130 0.34 -12.13 19.52
C ALA A 130 -1.12 -11.85 19.20
N ALA A 131 -2.00 -12.70 19.71
CA ALA A 131 -3.44 -12.48 19.67
C ALA A 131 -4.06 -12.87 20.99
N TYR A 132 -4.96 -12.01 21.49
CA TYR A 132 -5.82 -12.30 22.63
C TYR A 132 -7.26 -12.05 22.23
N LYS A 133 -8.20 -12.69 22.92
CA LYS A 133 -9.62 -12.54 22.61
C LYS A 133 -10.06 -11.07 22.73
N VAL A 134 -10.49 -10.50 21.61
CA VAL A 134 -11.11 -9.18 21.52
C VAL A 134 -12.51 -9.42 20.94
N ALA A 135 -13.54 -9.17 21.72
CA ALA A 135 -14.92 -9.57 21.38
C ALA A 135 -15.36 -9.01 20.02
N ASP A 136 -15.22 -7.70 19.80
CA ASP A 136 -15.62 -7.04 18.55
C ASP A 136 -14.89 -7.61 17.33
N LEU A 137 -13.62 -8.00 17.49
CA LEU A 137 -12.83 -8.63 16.42
C LEU A 137 -13.39 -10.01 16.07
N VAL A 138 -13.69 -10.81 17.08
CA VAL A 138 -14.29 -12.15 16.89
C VAL A 138 -15.65 -12.03 16.21
N GLU A 139 -16.51 -11.11 16.65
CA GLU A 139 -17.81 -10.85 16.03
C GLU A 139 -17.69 -10.44 14.57
N ALA A 140 -16.78 -9.52 14.25
CA ALA A 140 -16.54 -9.09 12.86
C ALA A 140 -16.05 -10.24 11.97
N LEU A 141 -15.21 -11.14 12.52
CA LEU A 141 -14.72 -12.31 11.80
C LEU A 141 -15.81 -13.36 11.59
N ILE A 142 -16.68 -13.60 12.57
CA ILE A 142 -17.86 -14.47 12.42
C ILE A 142 -18.77 -13.89 11.32
N ALA A 143 -19.03 -12.59 11.33
CA ALA A 143 -19.81 -11.93 10.28
C ALA A 143 -19.15 -12.06 8.89
N ALA A 144 -17.82 -11.92 8.79
CA ALA A 144 -17.09 -12.15 7.53
C ALA A 144 -17.22 -13.61 7.07
N LYS A 145 -17.14 -14.56 7.99
CA LYS A 145 -17.37 -15.98 7.68
C LYS A 145 -18.79 -16.23 7.19
N GLY A 146 -19.80 -15.59 7.80
CA GLY A 146 -21.19 -15.64 7.36
C GLY A 146 -21.39 -15.11 5.91
N ARG A 147 -20.52 -14.21 5.43
CA ARG A 147 -20.48 -13.78 4.03
C ARG A 147 -19.75 -14.75 3.09
N GLY A 148 -19.20 -15.85 3.60
CA GLY A 148 -18.45 -16.82 2.80
C GLY A 148 -16.97 -16.52 2.64
N VAL A 149 -16.40 -15.58 3.40
CA VAL A 149 -14.98 -15.19 3.32
C VAL A 149 -14.08 -16.36 3.74
N ASP A 150 -13.05 -16.65 2.94
CA ASP A 150 -11.95 -17.56 3.27
C ASP A 150 -10.98 -16.84 4.24
N ILE A 151 -11.11 -17.13 5.54
CA ILE A 151 -10.29 -16.49 6.57
C ILE A 151 -9.05 -17.35 6.84
N ARG A 152 -7.88 -16.72 6.75
CA ARG A 152 -6.57 -17.32 6.99
C ARG A 152 -5.82 -16.53 8.05
N PHE A 153 -5.44 -17.21 9.10
CA PHE A 153 -4.59 -16.68 10.13
C PHE A 153 -3.15 -17.16 9.92
N VAL A 154 -2.19 -16.26 10.05
CA VAL A 154 -0.76 -16.57 10.14
C VAL A 154 -0.28 -16.07 11.49
N LEU A 155 -0.09 -16.97 12.44
CA LEU A 155 0.11 -16.62 13.85
C LEU A 155 1.40 -17.21 14.39
N GLU A 156 2.00 -16.51 15.37
CA GLU A 156 3.11 -17.07 16.13
C GLU A 156 2.57 -18.09 17.14
N THR A 157 3.38 -19.11 17.43
CA THR A 157 3.11 -20.12 18.44
C THR A 157 3.86 -19.83 19.74
N ALA A 158 3.39 -20.43 20.85
CA ALA A 158 4.10 -20.36 22.14
C ALA A 158 5.51 -20.93 22.02
N GLU A 159 5.65 -22.07 21.32
CA GLU A 159 6.93 -22.72 21.06
C GLU A 159 7.84 -21.85 20.17
N GLY A 160 7.35 -21.36 19.03
CA GLY A 160 8.09 -20.51 18.11
C GLY A 160 8.55 -19.20 18.74
N SER A 161 7.79 -18.69 19.72
CA SER A 161 8.14 -17.48 20.48
C SER A 161 9.23 -17.74 21.54
N LYS A 162 9.64 -18.99 21.76
CA LYS A 162 10.57 -19.42 22.84
C LYS A 162 10.07 -18.99 24.23
N GLY A 163 8.78 -19.15 24.48
CA GLY A 163 8.16 -18.85 25.77
C GLY A 163 7.84 -17.36 26.01
N ALA A 164 8.02 -16.49 24.98
CA ALA A 164 7.61 -15.10 25.09
C ALA A 164 6.07 -14.94 25.03
N LEU A 165 5.38 -15.91 24.46
CA LEU A 165 3.92 -16.01 24.49
C LEU A 165 3.53 -17.10 25.49
N SER A 166 2.62 -16.76 26.41
CA SER A 166 2.10 -17.70 27.41
C SER A 166 1.07 -18.70 26.84
N PHE A 167 0.48 -18.35 25.68
CA PHE A 167 -0.56 -19.16 25.01
C PHE A 167 -0.39 -19.07 23.50
N ASP A 168 -0.85 -20.07 22.77
CA ASP A 168 -0.95 -20.01 21.33
C ASP A 168 -1.93 -18.93 20.90
N ALA A 169 -1.50 -18.08 19.97
CA ALA A 169 -2.32 -16.99 19.47
C ALA A 169 -3.63 -17.48 18.80
N SER A 170 -3.66 -18.73 18.32
CA SER A 170 -4.87 -19.40 17.78
C SER A 170 -5.98 -19.56 18.80
N ALA A 171 -5.67 -19.71 20.10
CA ALA A 171 -6.67 -19.85 21.16
C ALA A 171 -7.61 -18.63 21.26
N ALA A 172 -7.13 -17.44 20.87
CA ALA A 172 -7.95 -16.22 20.81
C ALA A 172 -9.13 -16.33 19.83
N PHE A 173 -9.03 -17.21 18.84
CA PHE A 173 -10.00 -17.42 17.77
C PHE A 173 -10.64 -18.81 17.81
N SER A 174 -10.75 -19.41 18.99
CA SER A 174 -11.35 -20.76 19.18
C SER A 174 -12.75 -20.89 18.57
N ALA A 175 -13.55 -19.80 18.56
CA ALA A 175 -14.87 -19.78 17.92
C ALA A 175 -14.82 -19.94 16.37
N LEU A 176 -13.65 -19.81 15.75
CA LEU A 176 -13.44 -19.96 14.31
C LEU A 176 -12.70 -21.26 13.94
N VAL A 177 -12.38 -22.10 14.91
CA VAL A 177 -11.79 -23.43 14.66
C VAL A 177 -12.73 -24.24 13.79
N GLY A 178 -12.20 -24.90 12.75
CA GLY A 178 -12.98 -25.61 11.73
C GLY A 178 -13.70 -24.72 10.71
N GLN A 179 -13.70 -23.38 10.90
CA GLN A 179 -14.30 -22.42 10.00
C GLN A 179 -13.28 -21.50 9.32
N ALA A 180 -12.11 -21.34 9.91
CA ALA A 180 -10.96 -20.60 9.37
C ALA A 180 -9.74 -21.52 9.27
N ARG A 181 -8.73 -21.10 8.53
CA ARG A 181 -7.46 -21.83 8.40
C ARG A 181 -6.39 -21.13 9.21
N PHE A 182 -5.59 -21.91 9.92
CA PHE A 182 -4.50 -21.40 10.74
C PHE A 182 -3.18 -21.89 10.19
N TYR A 183 -2.22 -21.00 10.12
CA TYR A 183 -0.88 -21.26 9.60
C TYR A 183 0.16 -20.74 10.58
N VAL A 184 1.29 -21.43 10.64
CA VAL A 184 2.46 -21.06 11.43
C VAL A 184 3.70 -21.10 10.55
N TRP A 185 4.73 -20.36 10.94
CA TRP A 185 6.06 -20.55 10.41
C TRP A 185 6.78 -21.53 11.31
N PRO A 186 7.09 -22.77 10.89
CA PRO A 186 7.71 -23.79 11.74
C PRO A 186 9.05 -23.35 12.29
N ALA A 187 9.33 -23.64 13.56
CA ALA A 187 10.53 -23.16 14.23
C ALA A 187 11.81 -23.70 13.59
N GLU A 188 11.78 -24.94 13.08
CA GLU A 188 12.86 -25.64 12.40
C GLU A 188 13.24 -25.05 11.05
N GLN A 189 12.32 -24.34 10.39
CA GLN A 189 12.54 -23.65 9.10
C GLN A 189 13.08 -22.23 9.29
N ARG A 190 13.23 -21.77 10.54
CA ARG A 190 13.63 -20.39 10.84
C ARG A 190 15.13 -20.23 10.94
N PRO A 191 15.68 -19.10 10.47
CA PRO A 191 17.04 -18.73 10.87
C PRO A 191 17.12 -18.58 12.40
N GLN A 192 18.31 -18.74 12.96
CA GLN A 192 18.53 -18.64 14.40
C GLN A 192 17.98 -17.30 14.95
N GLY A 193 17.06 -17.38 15.90
CA GLY A 193 16.40 -16.19 16.49
C GLY A 193 15.25 -15.60 15.67
N GLY A 194 14.92 -16.17 14.49
CA GLY A 194 13.81 -15.75 13.66
C GLY A 194 12.46 -15.88 14.37
N LYS A 195 11.56 -14.91 14.19
CA LYS A 195 10.20 -14.87 14.73
C LYS A 195 9.22 -14.38 13.69
N LEU A 196 7.99 -14.86 13.73
CA LEU A 196 6.88 -14.26 13.00
C LEU A 196 6.46 -12.96 13.70
N HIS A 197 7.04 -11.81 13.30
CA HIS A 197 6.80 -10.53 13.97
C HIS A 197 6.01 -9.53 13.10
N VAL A 198 5.41 -10.00 12.02
CA VAL A 198 4.53 -9.22 11.12
C VAL A 198 3.17 -9.01 11.78
N LYS A 199 2.57 -7.82 11.57
CA LYS A 199 1.18 -7.52 11.93
C LYS A 199 0.51 -6.89 10.72
N ALA A 200 -0.44 -7.60 10.14
CA ALA A 200 -1.15 -7.15 8.96
C ALA A 200 -2.55 -7.78 8.87
N ALA A 201 -3.46 -7.05 8.26
CA ALA A 201 -4.76 -7.56 7.82
C ALA A 201 -4.93 -7.21 6.33
N ILE A 202 -5.23 -8.20 5.50
CA ILE A 202 -5.30 -8.03 4.04
C ILE A 202 -6.61 -8.62 3.53
N ALA A 203 -7.42 -7.79 2.85
CA ALA A 203 -8.71 -8.16 2.29
C ALA A 203 -8.68 -8.10 0.75
N ASP A 204 -9.01 -9.22 0.09
CA ASP A 204 -9.32 -9.35 -1.35
C ASP A 204 -8.31 -8.71 -2.31
N GLU A 205 -7.04 -8.66 -1.94
CA GLU A 205 -6.03 -7.96 -2.74
C GLU A 205 -6.32 -6.45 -2.94
N ARG A 206 -7.29 -5.87 -2.19
CA ARG A 206 -7.80 -4.51 -2.36
C ARG A 206 -7.56 -3.59 -1.18
N ALA A 207 -7.48 -4.12 0.03
CA ALA A 207 -7.19 -3.36 1.23
C ALA A 207 -6.17 -4.08 2.11
N ALA A 208 -5.27 -3.32 2.72
CA ALA A 208 -4.30 -3.84 3.68
C ALA A 208 -4.08 -2.85 4.82
N LEU A 209 -4.19 -3.30 6.05
CA LEU A 209 -3.66 -2.63 7.22
C LEU A 209 -2.30 -3.25 7.55
N VAL A 210 -1.26 -2.43 7.58
CA VAL A 210 0.09 -2.81 8.05
C VAL A 210 0.38 -1.96 9.28
N THR A 211 0.70 -2.58 10.41
CA THR A 211 0.79 -1.86 11.69
C THR A 211 1.84 -2.47 12.61
N SER A 212 2.24 -1.74 13.65
CA SER A 212 3.00 -2.28 14.78
C SER A 212 2.11 -3.04 15.77
N ALA A 213 0.78 -2.80 15.74
CA ALA A 213 -0.18 -3.36 16.69
C ALA A 213 -0.41 -4.86 16.48
N ASN A 214 -0.26 -5.65 17.56
CA ASN A 214 -0.73 -7.03 17.60
C ASN A 214 -2.27 -7.10 17.68
N LEU A 215 -2.84 -8.28 17.46
CA LEU A 215 -4.28 -8.54 17.62
C LEU A 215 -4.63 -8.73 19.12
N THR A 216 -4.32 -7.71 19.93
CA THR A 216 -4.57 -7.70 21.40
C THR A 216 -5.33 -6.45 21.79
N GLY A 217 -6.11 -6.52 22.88
CA GLY A 217 -6.85 -5.36 23.37
C GLY A 217 -5.95 -4.17 23.65
N ALA A 218 -4.82 -4.38 24.33
CA ALA A 218 -3.86 -3.32 24.65
C ALA A 218 -3.28 -2.66 23.39
N ALA A 219 -2.86 -3.44 22.38
CA ALA A 219 -2.32 -2.89 21.14
C ALA A 219 -3.38 -2.13 20.32
N LEU A 220 -4.64 -2.56 20.37
CA LEU A 220 -5.72 -1.93 19.62
C LEU A 220 -6.33 -0.70 20.31
N SER A 221 -6.08 -0.49 21.63
CA SER A 221 -6.80 0.53 22.41
C SER A 221 -5.93 1.34 23.39
N GLU A 222 -4.76 0.87 23.81
CA GLU A 222 -4.01 1.40 24.96
C GLU A 222 -2.56 1.80 24.62
N ASN A 223 -1.86 0.93 23.88
CA ASN A 223 -0.47 1.17 23.51
C ASN A 223 -0.33 2.34 22.55
N MET A 224 0.92 2.80 22.37
CA MET A 224 1.28 3.68 21.26
C MET A 224 1.67 2.82 20.05
N GLU A 225 0.82 2.81 19.02
CA GLU A 225 1.00 1.99 17.82
C GLU A 225 0.77 2.84 16.56
N LEU A 226 1.53 2.57 15.51
CA LEU A 226 1.44 3.24 14.23
C LEU A 226 1.20 2.22 13.11
N GLY A 227 0.37 2.59 12.15
CA GLY A 227 0.13 1.79 10.96
C GLY A 227 -0.28 2.62 9.76
N LEU A 228 -0.43 1.93 8.65
CA LEU A 228 -0.95 2.48 7.39
C LEU A 228 -2.09 1.58 6.91
N LEU A 229 -3.24 2.20 6.65
CA LEU A 229 -4.33 1.58 5.91
C LEU A 229 -4.19 1.94 4.44
N VAL A 230 -3.95 0.95 3.61
CA VAL A 230 -3.80 1.10 2.15
C VAL A 230 -5.01 0.47 1.47
N LYS A 231 -5.76 1.24 0.68
CA LYS A 231 -6.88 0.74 -0.14
C LYS A 231 -6.58 0.98 -1.61
N GLY A 232 -6.77 -0.03 -2.45
CA GLY A 232 -6.42 0.00 -3.88
C GLY A 232 -4.93 -0.09 -4.18
N GLY A 233 -4.59 0.11 -5.44
CA GLY A 233 -3.22 0.04 -5.93
C GLY A 233 -2.60 -1.36 -5.88
N SER A 234 -1.28 -1.45 -5.95
CA SER A 234 -0.57 -2.73 -6.03
C SER A 234 -0.17 -3.33 -4.67
N VAL A 235 -0.14 -2.54 -3.59
CA VAL A 235 0.40 -2.99 -2.30
C VAL A 235 -0.43 -4.12 -1.67
N PRO A 236 -1.77 -4.00 -1.50
CA PRO A 236 -2.57 -5.09 -0.92
C PRO A 236 -2.44 -6.38 -1.73
N ARG A 237 -2.46 -6.28 -3.06
CA ARG A 237 -2.32 -7.42 -3.97
C ARG A 237 -0.97 -8.13 -3.82
N ARG A 238 0.12 -7.36 -3.75
CA ARG A 238 1.48 -7.92 -3.59
C ARG A 238 1.62 -8.63 -2.25
N LEU A 239 1.10 -8.04 -1.18
CA LEU A 239 1.12 -8.65 0.16
C LEU A 239 0.29 -9.93 0.19
N SER A 240 -0.94 -9.91 -0.33
CA SER A 240 -1.80 -11.09 -0.40
C SER A 240 -1.12 -12.24 -1.15
N ARG A 241 -0.59 -11.97 -2.34
CA ARG A 241 0.10 -12.98 -3.16
C ARG A 241 1.35 -13.52 -2.48
N HIS A 242 2.11 -12.66 -1.79
CA HIS A 242 3.30 -13.11 -1.06
C HIS A 242 2.93 -14.10 0.06
N PHE A 243 1.93 -13.79 0.89
CA PHE A 243 1.49 -14.74 1.92
C PHE A 243 0.91 -16.02 1.33
N MET A 244 0.19 -15.92 0.21
CA MET A 244 -0.30 -17.10 -0.48
C MET A 244 0.84 -17.98 -0.99
N SER A 245 1.87 -17.40 -1.63
CA SER A 245 3.04 -18.15 -2.06
C SER A 245 3.75 -18.83 -0.89
N LEU A 246 3.92 -18.15 0.25
CA LEU A 246 4.51 -18.75 1.45
C LEU A 246 3.71 -19.99 1.95
N ILE A 247 2.39 -19.96 1.80
CA ILE A 247 1.52 -21.12 2.13
C ILE A 247 1.67 -22.22 1.06
N ASP A 248 1.60 -21.86 -0.22
CA ASP A 248 1.62 -22.81 -1.32
C ASP A 248 3.00 -23.51 -1.45
N ASP A 249 4.09 -22.80 -1.12
CA ASP A 249 5.47 -23.30 -1.10
C ASP A 249 5.80 -24.09 0.19
N GLY A 250 4.86 -24.19 1.15
CA GLY A 250 5.06 -24.92 2.40
C GLY A 250 5.97 -24.24 3.42
N VAL A 251 6.26 -22.94 3.23
CA VAL A 251 7.01 -22.13 4.22
C VAL A 251 6.13 -21.82 5.43
N LEU A 252 4.83 -21.65 5.21
CA LEU A 252 3.80 -21.53 6.24
C LEU A 252 2.97 -22.81 6.23
N GLU A 253 2.95 -23.52 7.34
CA GLU A 253 2.29 -24.81 7.49
C GLU A 253 0.94 -24.67 8.20
N SER A 254 -0.04 -25.47 7.78
CA SER A 254 -1.35 -25.52 8.40
C SER A 254 -1.29 -26.27 9.74
N VAL A 255 -1.99 -25.75 10.73
CA VAL A 255 -2.15 -26.34 12.08
C VAL A 255 -3.62 -26.53 12.42
#